data_4e74e9a456e3ae42bc6a003a11eef647
#
_entry.id   4e74e9a456e3ae42bc6a003a11eef647
#
_cell.length_a   1.000
_cell.length_b   1.000
_cell.length_c   1.000
_cell.angle_alpha   90.00
_cell.angle_beta   90.00
_cell.angle_gamma   90.00
#
_symmetry.space_group_name_H-M   'P 1'
#
loop_
_entity.id
_entity.type
_entity.pdbx_description
1 polymer ?
#
loop_
_entity_poly.entity_id
_entity_poly.type
_entity_poly.pdbx_seq_one_letter_code
_entity_poly.pdbx_strand_id
1 'polypeptide(L)'
;MPARDYQQECIDLVDNLPPGRYLVQMATGLGKTYTFTHLKRTGRTLILSHREELVRQPLHWYDCETGVEMAASHASPTAEVVSASVMTMARRLERFRQDDFSLVVVDEAHHAASRTYRSILGYFQPEKVVGFTATPNRGDHVRLDDVFERIVFQKDLRWGILNGYLCDITCKRVNIGYDLTAIHSWNGDYAPGELAEAMDGTADAIAEAYRKHARGATLIFAVSVHQCQEIAARIPGAVVVTGETQNRAEIIERFTRREIPCLVNCMVFTEGTDMPLVETVIIARPTQSDSLYTQMVGRGLRPHPDKEKLHLIDCVGSAKPGRLQTAPSLLGVDLSNVPERKLDELEGELFDLPVKAVSLSDCPESWIKNVQIVDLWRRSRTTRPTASTGLSCRTGP
;
A
#
# COMPACT_ATOMS: atom_id res chain seq x y z
N MET A 1 -4.96 -2.53 -23.75
CA MET A 1 -5.94 -3.47 -23.17
C MET A 1 -7.23 -2.71 -22.93
N PRO A 2 -8.42 -3.29 -23.13
CA PRO A 2 -9.66 -2.61 -22.77
C PRO A 2 -9.76 -2.42 -21.25
N ALA A 3 -10.54 -1.43 -20.84
CA ALA A 3 -10.85 -1.21 -19.42
C ALA A 3 -11.52 -2.47 -18.84
N ARG A 4 -11.22 -2.76 -17.58
CA ARG A 4 -11.99 -3.75 -16.81
C ARG A 4 -13.33 -3.12 -16.42
N ASP A 5 -14.37 -3.93 -16.18
CA ASP A 5 -15.73 -3.43 -15.91
C ASP A 5 -15.78 -2.35 -14.82
N TYR A 6 -15.10 -2.58 -13.70
CA TYR A 6 -15.07 -1.61 -12.59
C TYR A 6 -14.25 -0.35 -12.91
N GLN A 7 -13.25 -0.43 -13.82
CA GLN A 7 -12.50 0.74 -14.27
C GLN A 7 -13.40 1.60 -15.15
N GLN A 8 -14.15 0.98 -16.06
CA GLN A 8 -15.13 1.69 -16.88
C GLN A 8 -16.25 2.29 -16.03
N GLU A 9 -16.78 1.54 -15.04
CA GLU A 9 -17.73 2.06 -14.05
C GLU A 9 -17.22 3.32 -13.36
N CYS A 10 -15.94 3.33 -12.95
CA CYS A 10 -15.30 4.47 -12.29
C CYS A 10 -15.16 5.66 -13.26
N ILE A 11 -14.72 5.41 -14.50
CA ILE A 11 -14.55 6.43 -15.54
C ILE A 11 -15.89 7.09 -15.83
N ASP A 12 -16.91 6.29 -16.15
CA ASP A 12 -18.25 6.78 -16.49
C ASP A 12 -18.85 7.58 -15.34
N LEU A 13 -18.67 7.11 -14.10
CA LEU A 13 -19.12 7.81 -12.91
C LEU A 13 -18.46 9.20 -12.79
N VAL A 14 -17.12 9.26 -12.84
CA VAL A 14 -16.36 10.50 -12.66
C VAL A 14 -16.63 11.50 -13.79
N ASP A 15 -16.74 11.00 -15.03
CA ASP A 15 -17.00 11.86 -16.21
C ASP A 15 -18.35 12.56 -16.11
N ASN A 16 -19.37 11.89 -15.57
CA ASN A 16 -20.72 12.42 -15.42
C ASN A 16 -20.94 13.29 -14.17
N LEU A 17 -19.93 13.40 -13.26
CA LEU A 17 -20.03 14.30 -12.11
C LEU A 17 -19.98 15.78 -12.55
N PRO A 18 -20.69 16.67 -11.83
CA PRO A 18 -20.55 18.11 -12.02
C PRO A 18 -19.14 18.60 -11.71
N PRO A 19 -18.79 19.86 -12.03
CA PRO A 19 -17.58 20.49 -11.52
C PRO A 19 -17.46 20.34 -10.00
N GLY A 20 -16.23 20.02 -9.50
CA GLY A 20 -16.02 19.80 -8.07
C GLY A 20 -14.74 19.03 -7.77
N ARG A 21 -14.57 18.64 -6.51
CA ARG A 21 -13.37 17.94 -5.99
C ARG A 21 -13.73 16.57 -5.43
N TYR A 22 -13.29 15.52 -6.09
CA TYR A 22 -13.72 14.15 -5.83
C TYR A 22 -12.57 13.24 -5.49
N LEU A 23 -12.82 12.27 -4.63
CA LEU A 23 -11.85 11.24 -4.25
C LEU A 23 -12.31 9.86 -4.74
N VAL A 24 -11.41 9.15 -5.37
CA VAL A 24 -11.56 7.75 -5.80
C VAL A 24 -10.65 6.90 -4.94
N GLN A 25 -11.23 5.98 -4.20
CA GLN A 25 -10.49 4.94 -3.49
C GLN A 25 -10.41 3.69 -4.37
N MET A 26 -9.21 3.34 -4.76
CA MET A 26 -8.95 2.13 -5.55
C MET A 26 -7.66 1.49 -5.07
N ALA A 27 -7.73 0.24 -4.62
CA ALA A 27 -6.60 -0.46 -4.04
C ALA A 27 -5.40 -0.55 -4.99
N THR A 28 -4.21 -0.74 -4.42
CA THR A 28 -2.99 -1.01 -5.19
C THR A 28 -3.19 -2.27 -6.05
N GLY A 29 -2.76 -2.21 -7.31
CA GLY A 29 -2.92 -3.30 -8.27
C GLY A 29 -4.23 -3.29 -9.06
N LEU A 30 -5.22 -2.47 -8.70
CA LEU A 30 -6.48 -2.33 -9.44
C LEU A 30 -6.40 -1.37 -10.66
N GLY A 31 -5.24 -0.76 -10.91
CA GLY A 31 -5.02 0.04 -12.12
C GLY A 31 -5.48 1.49 -12.03
N LYS A 32 -5.24 2.17 -10.90
CA LYS A 32 -5.49 3.61 -10.71
C LYS A 32 -5.01 4.44 -11.91
N THR A 33 -3.74 4.23 -12.31
CA THR A 33 -3.12 4.96 -13.41
C THR A 33 -3.90 4.81 -14.71
N TYR A 34 -4.28 3.57 -15.06
CA TYR A 34 -5.13 3.32 -16.22
C TYR A 34 -6.44 4.09 -16.13
N THR A 35 -7.12 4.01 -15.00
CA THR A 35 -8.43 4.63 -14.80
C THR A 35 -8.36 6.15 -14.96
N PHE A 36 -7.43 6.82 -14.29
CA PHE A 36 -7.38 8.29 -14.38
C PHE A 36 -6.87 8.81 -15.72
N THR A 37 -6.04 8.04 -16.45
CA THR A 37 -5.59 8.44 -17.78
C THR A 37 -6.67 8.33 -18.86
N HIS A 38 -7.76 7.62 -18.57
CA HIS A 38 -8.91 7.45 -19.47
C HIS A 38 -10.10 8.33 -19.10
N LEU A 39 -9.98 9.21 -18.10
CA LEU A 39 -11.01 10.20 -17.81
C LEU A 39 -11.19 11.18 -18.98
N LYS A 40 -12.44 11.58 -19.23
CA LYS A 40 -12.78 12.55 -20.27
C LYS A 40 -12.12 13.90 -20.00
N ARG A 41 -11.41 14.41 -20.97
CA ARG A 41 -10.77 15.72 -20.93
C ARG A 41 -11.65 16.75 -21.67
N THR A 42 -11.92 17.87 -21.02
CA THR A 42 -12.61 19.03 -21.61
C THR A 42 -11.64 20.13 -22.03
N GLY A 43 -10.35 19.98 -21.61
CA GLY A 43 -9.24 20.89 -21.89
C GLY A 43 -7.93 20.28 -21.39
N ARG A 44 -6.97 21.16 -21.05
CA ARG A 44 -5.67 20.73 -20.53
C ARG A 44 -5.81 20.01 -19.18
N THR A 45 -5.01 18.98 -19.01
CA THR A 45 -5.00 18.15 -17.80
C THR A 45 -3.68 18.27 -17.08
N LEU A 46 -3.72 18.45 -15.76
CA LEU A 46 -2.55 18.38 -14.87
C LEU A 46 -2.62 17.09 -14.05
N ILE A 47 -1.54 16.30 -14.07
CA ILE A 47 -1.36 15.13 -13.20
C ILE A 47 -0.30 15.47 -12.17
N LEU A 48 -0.64 15.37 -10.89
CA LEU A 48 0.25 15.63 -9.76
C LEU A 48 0.68 14.32 -9.12
N SER A 49 1.98 14.07 -9.08
CA SER A 49 2.59 12.93 -8.41
C SER A 49 3.76 13.36 -7.54
N HIS A 50 4.00 12.67 -6.44
CA HIS A 50 5.07 13.06 -5.53
C HIS A 50 6.41 12.35 -5.81
N ARG A 51 6.40 11.22 -6.54
CA ARG A 51 7.60 10.47 -6.94
C ARG A 51 7.89 10.61 -8.42
N GLU A 52 9.18 10.63 -8.73
CA GLU A 52 9.69 10.82 -10.09
C GLU A 52 9.20 9.74 -11.06
N GLU A 53 9.22 8.49 -10.63
CA GLU A 53 8.78 7.34 -11.43
C GLU A 53 7.29 7.47 -11.83
N LEU A 54 6.46 7.98 -10.91
CA LEU A 54 5.03 8.17 -11.14
C LEU A 54 4.71 9.35 -12.07
N VAL A 55 5.63 10.31 -12.22
CA VAL A 55 5.42 11.45 -13.11
C VAL A 55 5.46 11.04 -14.58
N ARG A 56 6.32 10.11 -14.97
CA ARG A 56 6.48 9.70 -16.38
C ARG A 56 5.51 8.60 -16.80
N GLN A 57 5.15 7.73 -15.88
CA GLN A 57 4.37 6.52 -16.17
C GLN A 57 2.99 6.82 -16.82
N PRO A 58 2.19 7.80 -16.37
CA PRO A 58 0.88 8.06 -16.98
C PRO A 58 0.94 8.50 -18.44
N LEU A 59 2.02 9.14 -18.86
CA LEU A 59 2.12 9.77 -20.16
C LEU A 59 2.11 8.78 -21.34
N HIS A 60 2.46 7.52 -21.08
CA HIS A 60 2.40 6.46 -22.09
C HIS A 60 0.98 6.10 -22.56
N TRP A 61 -0.04 6.55 -21.84
CA TRP A 61 -1.44 6.27 -22.14
C TRP A 61 -2.11 7.34 -23.00
N TYR A 62 -1.39 8.42 -23.35
CA TYR A 62 -1.96 9.53 -24.09
C TYR A 62 -1.40 9.59 -25.51
N ASP A 63 -2.28 9.73 -26.49
CA ASP A 63 -1.97 9.91 -27.91
C ASP A 63 -1.95 11.39 -28.34
N CYS A 64 -1.70 12.30 -27.38
CA CYS A 64 -1.63 13.75 -27.60
C CYS A 64 -0.29 14.32 -27.13
N GLU A 65 -0.09 15.62 -27.34
CA GLU A 65 1.11 16.29 -26.84
C GLU A 65 1.15 16.27 -25.32
N THR A 66 2.17 15.64 -24.74
CA THR A 66 2.37 15.54 -23.31
C THR A 66 3.61 16.28 -22.86
N GLY A 67 3.61 16.77 -21.63
CA GLY A 67 4.74 17.48 -21.04
C GLY A 67 5.07 16.97 -19.63
N VAL A 68 6.35 17.07 -19.25
CA VAL A 68 6.84 16.77 -17.91
C VAL A 68 7.32 18.04 -17.24
N GLU A 69 6.78 18.35 -16.06
CA GLU A 69 7.23 19.45 -15.22
C GLU A 69 7.93 18.90 -13.97
N MET A 70 9.22 18.61 -14.08
CA MET A 70 10.00 17.95 -13.01
C MET A 70 11.49 18.21 -13.16
N ALA A 71 12.18 18.50 -12.06
CA ALA A 71 13.61 18.75 -12.02
C ALA A 71 14.06 19.76 -13.11
N ALA A 72 14.91 19.36 -14.06
CA ALA A 72 15.32 20.19 -15.19
C ALA A 72 14.33 20.18 -16.36
N SER A 73 13.34 19.28 -16.35
CA SER A 73 12.33 19.18 -17.42
C SER A 73 11.26 20.25 -17.25
N HIS A 74 10.84 20.80 -18.39
CA HIS A 74 9.78 21.82 -18.48
C HIS A 74 8.74 21.38 -19.50
N ALA A 75 7.48 21.41 -19.10
CA ALA A 75 6.38 21.13 -20.02
C ALA A 75 6.26 22.26 -21.06
N SER A 76 5.95 21.85 -22.33
CA SER A 76 5.59 22.79 -23.39
C SER A 76 4.32 23.57 -23.02
N PRO A 77 4.21 24.85 -23.38
CA PRO A 77 2.97 25.61 -23.24
C PRO A 77 1.78 25.00 -24.01
N THR A 78 2.06 24.25 -25.07
CA THR A 78 1.07 23.57 -25.92
C THR A 78 0.69 22.18 -25.46
N ALA A 79 1.41 21.61 -24.49
CA ALA A 79 1.12 20.27 -23.97
C ALA A 79 -0.30 20.18 -23.42
N GLU A 80 -1.09 19.26 -23.97
CA GLU A 80 -2.47 19.01 -23.54
C GLU A 80 -2.53 18.29 -22.18
N VAL A 81 -1.55 17.45 -21.89
CA VAL A 81 -1.41 16.77 -20.62
C VAL A 81 -0.04 17.09 -20.02
N VAL A 82 -0.05 17.67 -18.84
CA VAL A 82 1.16 17.98 -18.07
C VAL A 82 1.22 17.05 -16.86
N SER A 83 2.25 16.21 -16.79
CA SER A 83 2.52 15.44 -15.58
C SER A 83 3.66 16.10 -14.79
N ALA A 84 3.40 16.37 -13.53
CA ALA A 84 4.27 17.19 -12.70
C ALA A 84 4.62 16.55 -11.37
N SER A 85 5.90 16.72 -10.98
CA SER A 85 6.28 16.53 -9.59
C SER A 85 5.71 17.66 -8.74
N VAL A 86 5.02 17.31 -7.66
CA VAL A 86 4.42 18.26 -6.72
C VAL A 86 5.43 19.28 -6.21
N MET A 87 6.64 18.83 -5.87
CA MET A 87 7.70 19.72 -5.36
C MET A 87 8.18 20.73 -6.41
N THR A 88 8.19 20.33 -7.69
CA THR A 88 8.58 21.22 -8.80
C THR A 88 7.44 22.16 -9.15
N MET A 89 6.20 21.64 -9.28
CA MET A 89 5.04 22.44 -9.62
C MET A 89 4.78 23.55 -8.60
N ALA A 90 4.90 23.27 -7.30
CA ALA A 90 4.72 24.29 -6.26
C ALA A 90 5.70 25.48 -6.35
N ARG A 91 6.87 25.28 -6.96
CA ARG A 91 7.87 26.33 -7.19
C ARG A 91 7.71 27.05 -8.51
N ARG A 92 6.83 26.58 -9.39
CA ARG A 92 6.72 27.04 -10.78
C ARG A 92 5.29 27.41 -11.17
N LEU A 93 4.43 27.67 -10.19
CA LEU A 93 3.02 28.04 -10.44
C LEU A 93 2.88 29.19 -11.41
N GLU A 94 3.72 30.21 -11.28
CA GLU A 94 3.69 31.42 -12.12
C GLU A 94 3.96 31.19 -13.61
N ARG A 95 4.45 29.99 -13.99
CA ARG A 95 4.62 29.61 -15.40
C ARG A 95 3.32 29.23 -16.07
N PHE A 96 2.26 29.03 -15.30
CA PHE A 96 0.95 28.61 -15.74
C PHE A 96 -0.09 29.63 -15.29
N ARG A 97 -1.13 29.78 -16.08
CA ARG A 97 -2.28 30.59 -15.67
C ARG A 97 -3.13 29.76 -14.71
N GLN A 98 -3.92 30.43 -13.88
CA GLN A 98 -4.80 29.77 -12.92
C GLN A 98 -5.89 28.92 -13.62
N ASP A 99 -6.30 29.30 -14.82
CA ASP A 99 -7.30 28.65 -15.65
C ASP A 99 -6.73 27.72 -16.73
N ASP A 100 -5.43 27.43 -16.71
CA ASP A 100 -4.77 26.60 -17.73
C ASP A 100 -5.25 25.14 -17.76
N PHE A 101 -5.72 24.61 -16.65
CA PHE A 101 -6.11 23.21 -16.53
C PHE A 101 -7.60 23.09 -16.20
N SER A 102 -8.35 22.33 -17.03
CA SER A 102 -9.74 21.98 -16.76
C SER A 102 -9.87 20.79 -15.80
N LEU A 103 -8.91 19.87 -15.84
CA LEU A 103 -8.86 18.70 -14.98
C LEU A 103 -7.51 18.65 -14.24
N VAL A 104 -7.57 18.46 -12.92
CA VAL A 104 -6.39 18.16 -12.10
C VAL A 104 -6.58 16.77 -11.49
N VAL A 105 -5.67 15.86 -11.81
CA VAL A 105 -5.58 14.53 -11.22
C VAL A 105 -4.50 14.53 -10.13
N VAL A 106 -4.83 14.01 -8.97
CA VAL A 106 -3.89 13.85 -7.86
C VAL A 106 -3.67 12.36 -7.63
N ASP A 107 -2.51 11.86 -8.04
CA ASP A 107 -2.10 10.49 -7.74
C ASP A 107 -1.58 10.38 -6.31
N GLU A 108 -1.85 9.25 -5.65
CA GLU A 108 -1.63 9.03 -4.22
C GLU A 108 -2.19 10.18 -3.36
N ALA A 109 -3.47 10.47 -3.59
CA ALA A 109 -4.19 11.62 -3.03
C ALA A 109 -4.24 11.67 -1.50
N HIS A 110 -3.82 10.61 -0.80
CA HIS A 110 -3.65 10.66 0.65
C HIS A 110 -2.58 11.69 1.09
N HIS A 111 -1.72 12.15 0.18
CA HIS A 111 -0.78 13.25 0.43
C HIS A 111 -1.39 14.66 0.19
N ALA A 112 -2.60 14.75 -0.41
CA ALA A 112 -3.18 16.00 -0.88
C ALA A 112 -3.45 17.04 0.24
N ALA A 113 -3.59 16.61 1.48
CA ALA A 113 -3.79 17.49 2.62
C ALA A 113 -2.51 18.24 3.07
N SER A 114 -1.34 17.91 2.51
CA SER A 114 -0.09 18.61 2.82
C SER A 114 -0.07 20.04 2.26
N ARG A 115 0.72 20.91 2.90
CA ARG A 115 0.81 22.34 2.53
C ARG A 115 1.17 22.54 1.05
N THR A 116 2.07 21.72 0.51
CA THR A 116 2.52 21.82 -0.88
C THR A 116 1.39 21.55 -1.88
N TYR A 117 0.63 20.47 -1.65
CA TYR A 117 -0.54 20.16 -2.50
C TYR A 117 -1.62 21.24 -2.38
N ARG A 118 -1.93 21.69 -1.17
CA ARG A 118 -2.91 22.75 -0.94
C ARG A 118 -2.53 24.06 -1.66
N SER A 119 -1.25 24.40 -1.70
CA SER A 119 -0.77 25.57 -2.46
C SER A 119 -1.04 25.43 -3.95
N ILE A 120 -0.79 24.27 -4.56
CA ILE A 120 -1.04 24.01 -5.98
C ILE A 120 -2.55 24.01 -6.26
N LEU A 121 -3.32 23.25 -5.48
CA LEU A 121 -4.77 23.12 -5.65
C LEU A 121 -5.55 24.41 -5.33
N GLY A 122 -4.96 25.33 -4.58
CA GLY A 122 -5.48 26.67 -4.31
C GLY A 122 -5.14 27.68 -5.39
N TYR A 123 -4.04 27.47 -6.13
CA TYR A 123 -3.64 28.33 -7.23
C TYR A 123 -4.47 28.09 -8.49
N PHE A 124 -4.62 26.83 -8.92
CA PHE A 124 -5.38 26.47 -10.10
C PHE A 124 -6.90 26.46 -9.85
N GLN A 125 -7.66 26.80 -10.89
CA GLN A 125 -9.14 26.86 -10.87
C GLN A 125 -9.72 25.86 -11.89
N PRO A 126 -9.46 24.54 -11.73
CA PRO A 126 -9.97 23.55 -12.66
C PRO A 126 -11.48 23.32 -12.48
N GLU A 127 -12.14 22.85 -13.52
CA GLU A 127 -13.53 22.38 -13.42
C GLU A 127 -13.63 21.18 -12.48
N LYS A 128 -12.67 20.24 -12.57
CA LYS A 128 -12.62 19.06 -11.71
C LYS A 128 -11.24 18.83 -11.10
N VAL A 129 -11.22 18.43 -9.84
CA VAL A 129 -10.08 17.82 -9.17
C VAL A 129 -10.45 16.38 -8.80
N VAL A 130 -9.68 15.40 -9.26
CA VAL A 130 -9.94 13.98 -8.96
C VAL A 130 -8.72 13.38 -8.29
N GLY A 131 -8.84 13.03 -7.01
CA GLY A 131 -7.81 12.34 -6.26
C GLY A 131 -7.96 10.83 -6.36
N PHE A 132 -6.86 10.12 -6.57
CA PHE A 132 -6.81 8.66 -6.55
C PHE A 132 -5.93 8.19 -5.39
N THR A 133 -6.41 7.28 -4.58
CA THR A 133 -5.65 6.70 -3.46
C THR A 133 -6.05 5.26 -3.19
N ALA A 134 -5.13 4.47 -2.68
CA ALA A 134 -5.45 3.14 -2.17
C ALA A 134 -6.08 3.20 -0.78
N THR A 135 -5.64 4.17 0.03
CA THR A 135 -6.03 4.34 1.44
C THR A 135 -6.40 5.80 1.68
N PRO A 136 -7.70 6.13 1.86
CA PRO A 136 -8.13 7.50 2.13
C PRO A 136 -7.79 7.95 3.55
N ASN A 137 -7.61 7.01 4.49
CA ASN A 137 -7.29 7.30 5.88
C ASN A 137 -5.77 7.44 6.06
N ARG A 138 -5.34 8.53 6.69
CA ARG A 138 -3.96 8.75 7.10
C ARG A 138 -3.82 8.56 8.60
N GLY A 139 -2.73 7.90 9.00
CA GLY A 139 -2.41 7.72 10.43
C GLY A 139 -2.05 9.03 11.17
N ASP A 140 -1.81 10.12 10.44
CA ASP A 140 -1.46 11.45 11.00
C ASP A 140 -2.69 12.35 11.29
N HIS A 141 -3.91 11.81 11.18
CA HIS A 141 -5.18 12.51 11.40
C HIS A 141 -5.41 13.76 10.53
N VAL A 142 -4.63 13.93 9.45
CA VAL A 142 -4.84 15.05 8.50
C VAL A 142 -6.03 14.71 7.61
N ARG A 143 -7.05 15.55 7.64
CA ARG A 143 -8.32 15.31 6.99
C ARG A 143 -8.26 15.63 5.49
N LEU A 144 -8.66 14.66 4.65
CA LEU A 144 -8.81 14.83 3.20
C LEU A 144 -10.10 15.55 2.81
N ASP A 145 -11.07 15.63 3.73
CA ASP A 145 -12.34 16.36 3.55
C ASP A 145 -12.15 17.88 3.44
N ASP A 146 -10.99 18.43 3.84
CA ASP A 146 -10.60 19.81 3.53
C ASP A 146 -10.22 20.03 2.06
N VAL A 147 -9.93 18.96 1.31
CA VAL A 147 -9.46 19.01 -0.08
C VAL A 147 -10.48 18.45 -1.06
N PHE A 148 -11.14 17.36 -0.70
CA PHE A 148 -12.13 16.65 -1.51
C PHE A 148 -13.50 16.68 -0.84
N GLU A 149 -14.55 16.91 -1.61
CA GLU A 149 -15.92 17.02 -1.11
C GLU A 149 -16.49 15.67 -0.68
N ARG A 150 -16.16 14.61 -1.41
CA ARG A 150 -16.65 13.25 -1.12
C ARG A 150 -15.85 12.19 -1.85
N ILE A 151 -15.91 10.96 -1.31
CA ILE A 151 -15.46 9.76 -2.00
C ILE A 151 -16.59 9.31 -2.92
N VAL A 152 -16.31 9.21 -4.22
CA VAL A 152 -17.32 8.87 -5.24
C VAL A 152 -17.24 7.41 -5.68
N PHE A 153 -16.10 6.76 -5.51
CA PHE A 153 -15.90 5.37 -5.91
C PHE A 153 -14.99 4.67 -4.91
N GLN A 154 -15.33 3.43 -4.55
CA GLN A 154 -14.56 2.65 -3.57
C GLN A 154 -14.42 1.18 -4.00
N LYS A 155 -13.18 0.73 -4.21
CA LYS A 155 -12.83 -0.69 -4.40
C LYS A 155 -11.53 -0.95 -3.60
N ASP A 156 -11.68 -1.62 -2.46
CA ASP A 156 -10.58 -1.96 -1.56
C ASP A 156 -9.85 -3.25 -1.99
N LEU A 157 -8.82 -3.64 -1.24
CA LEU A 157 -8.05 -4.86 -1.50
C LEU A 157 -8.93 -6.12 -1.42
N ARG A 158 -9.77 -6.18 -0.40
CA ARG A 158 -10.67 -7.32 -0.17
C ARG A 158 -11.62 -7.50 -1.35
N TRP A 159 -12.22 -6.40 -1.83
CA TRP A 159 -13.06 -6.44 -3.01
C TRP A 159 -12.28 -6.95 -4.23
N GLY A 160 -11.05 -6.47 -4.44
CA GLY A 160 -10.19 -6.87 -5.56
C GLY A 160 -9.88 -8.36 -5.58
N ILE A 161 -9.61 -8.94 -4.41
CA ILE A 161 -9.34 -10.38 -4.28
C ILE A 161 -10.61 -11.20 -4.46
N LEU A 162 -11.71 -10.82 -3.79
CA LEU A 162 -12.98 -11.55 -3.89
C LEU A 162 -13.56 -11.60 -5.31
N ASN A 163 -13.23 -10.60 -6.14
CA ASN A 163 -13.66 -10.55 -7.53
C ASN A 163 -12.58 -11.02 -8.53
N GLY A 164 -11.47 -11.58 -8.05
CA GLY A 164 -10.42 -12.18 -8.90
C GLY A 164 -9.57 -11.18 -9.66
N TYR A 165 -9.63 -9.88 -9.34
CA TYR A 165 -8.78 -8.85 -9.94
C TYR A 165 -7.39 -8.75 -9.28
N LEU A 166 -7.27 -9.24 -8.07
CA LEU A 166 -6.03 -9.42 -7.33
C LEU A 166 -5.89 -10.89 -6.93
N CYS A 167 -4.67 -11.38 -6.77
CA CYS A 167 -4.46 -12.75 -6.32
C CYS A 167 -4.77 -12.90 -4.84
N ASP A 168 -5.10 -14.13 -4.45
CA ASP A 168 -5.34 -14.50 -3.05
C ASP A 168 -4.07 -14.36 -2.19
N ILE A 169 -4.23 -14.28 -0.87
CA ILE A 169 -3.14 -14.10 0.09
C ILE A 169 -3.12 -15.26 1.09
N THR A 170 -1.95 -15.83 1.29
CA THR A 170 -1.66 -16.64 2.48
C THR A 170 -0.69 -15.86 3.35
N CYS A 171 -1.07 -15.52 4.57
CA CYS A 171 -0.23 -14.77 5.49
C CYS A 171 0.39 -15.68 6.57
N LYS A 172 1.67 -15.44 6.87
CA LYS A 172 2.38 -15.98 8.03
C LYS A 172 2.95 -14.86 8.85
N ARG A 173 2.63 -14.83 10.13
CA ARG A 173 3.26 -13.92 11.08
C ARG A 173 4.43 -14.63 11.76
N VAL A 174 5.61 -14.04 11.68
CA VAL A 174 6.85 -14.60 12.22
C VAL A 174 7.42 -13.64 13.26
N ASN A 175 7.42 -14.03 14.53
CA ASN A 175 8.02 -13.20 15.57
C ASN A 175 9.54 -13.31 15.52
N ILE A 176 10.22 -12.23 15.16
CA ILE A 176 11.68 -12.13 15.03
C ILE A 176 12.35 -11.45 16.22
N GLY A 177 11.59 -11.09 17.25
CA GLY A 177 12.11 -10.74 18.57
C GLY A 177 12.52 -9.27 18.77
N TYR A 178 12.14 -8.34 17.87
CA TYR A 178 12.37 -6.92 18.09
C TYR A 178 11.36 -6.30 19.08
N ASP A 179 11.70 -5.14 19.64
CA ASP A 179 10.83 -4.37 20.53
C ASP A 179 10.70 -2.91 20.08
N LEU A 180 9.48 -2.50 19.77
CA LEU A 180 9.13 -1.14 19.33
C LEU A 180 8.35 -0.35 20.40
N THR A 181 8.23 -0.88 21.63
CA THR A 181 7.39 -0.27 22.67
C THR A 181 7.90 1.11 23.12
N ALA A 182 9.21 1.36 23.02
CA ALA A 182 9.82 2.62 23.41
C ALA A 182 10.00 3.61 22.24
N ILE A 183 9.79 3.19 20.98
CA ILE A 183 10.08 4.01 19.81
C ILE A 183 9.06 5.14 19.64
N HIS A 184 9.54 6.33 19.27
CA HIS A 184 8.72 7.48 18.97
C HIS A 184 8.09 7.39 17.59
N SER A 185 6.93 8.08 17.45
CA SER A 185 6.29 8.25 16.15
C SER A 185 6.77 9.55 15.49
N TRP A 186 7.01 9.48 14.19
CA TRP A 186 7.42 10.61 13.36
C TRP A 186 6.61 10.60 12.06
N ASN A 187 5.90 11.68 11.76
CA ASN A 187 5.07 11.82 10.54
C ASN A 187 4.10 10.64 10.29
N GLY A 188 3.52 10.09 11.35
CA GLY A 188 2.54 9.00 11.25
C GLY A 188 3.15 7.60 11.09
N ASP A 189 4.46 7.45 11.22
CA ASP A 189 5.16 6.16 11.27
C ASP A 189 6.20 6.15 12.40
N TYR A 190 6.97 5.10 12.56
CA TYR A 190 8.09 5.02 13.51
C TYR A 190 9.24 5.96 13.08
N ALA A 191 9.92 6.57 14.05
CA ALA A 191 11.12 7.37 13.83
C ALA A 191 12.21 6.52 13.15
N PRO A 192 12.71 6.90 11.94
CA PRO A 192 13.54 6.00 11.11
C PRO A 192 14.84 5.53 11.79
N GLY A 193 15.51 6.41 12.55
CA GLY A 193 16.74 6.07 13.25
C GLY A 193 16.50 5.05 14.36
N GLU A 194 15.52 5.32 15.24
CA GLU A 194 15.15 4.43 16.34
C GLU A 194 14.63 3.07 15.82
N LEU A 195 13.89 3.10 14.70
CA LEU A 195 13.42 1.87 14.06
C LEU A 195 14.60 1.04 13.53
N ALA A 196 15.59 1.67 12.91
CA ALA A 196 16.77 0.97 12.41
C ALA A 196 17.54 0.31 13.55
N GLU A 197 17.75 1.00 14.68
CA GLU A 197 18.40 0.48 15.87
C GLU A 197 17.62 -0.70 16.48
N ALA A 198 16.29 -0.60 16.59
CA ALA A 198 15.47 -1.68 17.14
C ALA A 198 15.45 -2.94 16.27
N MET A 199 15.70 -2.78 14.97
CA MET A 199 15.76 -3.88 14.00
C MET A 199 17.17 -4.42 13.81
N ASP A 200 18.17 -3.86 14.47
CA ASP A 200 19.54 -4.36 14.42
C ASP A 200 19.63 -5.80 14.97
N GLY A 201 20.49 -6.61 14.35
CA GLY A 201 20.63 -8.02 14.69
C GLY A 201 19.48 -8.95 14.26
N THR A 202 18.43 -8.45 13.60
CA THR A 202 17.29 -9.30 13.17
C THR A 202 17.51 -10.01 11.83
N ALA A 203 18.59 -9.73 11.11
CA ALA A 203 18.86 -10.24 9.75
C ALA A 203 18.88 -11.77 9.66
N ASP A 204 19.40 -12.45 10.70
CA ASP A 204 19.42 -13.93 10.76
C ASP A 204 18.01 -14.51 10.85
N ALA A 205 17.15 -13.92 11.68
CA ALA A 205 15.76 -14.34 11.83
C ALA A 205 14.94 -14.10 10.55
N ILE A 206 15.19 -12.98 9.87
CA ILE A 206 14.54 -12.66 8.58
C ILE A 206 14.98 -13.65 7.50
N ALA A 207 16.27 -13.94 7.39
CA ALA A 207 16.80 -14.92 6.45
C ALA A 207 16.28 -16.34 6.75
N GLU A 208 16.09 -16.69 8.01
CA GLU A 208 15.49 -17.96 8.41
C GLU A 208 13.99 -18.01 8.03
N ALA A 209 13.24 -16.91 8.23
CA ALA A 209 11.86 -16.80 7.78
C ALA A 209 11.75 -16.97 6.25
N TYR A 210 12.69 -16.39 5.49
CA TYR A 210 12.79 -16.59 4.04
C TYR A 210 13.00 -18.07 3.70
N ARG A 211 14.04 -18.72 4.26
CA ARG A 211 14.36 -20.14 3.98
C ARG A 211 13.20 -21.09 4.27
N LYS A 212 12.47 -20.85 5.37
CA LYS A 212 11.38 -21.74 5.80
C LYS A 212 10.08 -21.51 5.05
N HIS A 213 9.78 -20.27 4.72
CA HIS A 213 8.41 -19.88 4.35
C HIS A 213 8.29 -19.24 2.97
N ALA A 214 9.35 -18.69 2.39
CA ALA A 214 9.27 -18.08 1.07
C ALA A 214 9.02 -19.13 -0.02
N ARG A 215 8.33 -18.70 -1.06
CA ARG A 215 8.04 -19.46 -2.29
C ARG A 215 8.30 -18.56 -3.48
N GLY A 216 9.03 -19.06 -4.47
CA GLY A 216 9.32 -18.36 -5.71
C GLY A 216 9.97 -16.99 -5.56
N ALA A 217 9.71 -16.12 -6.51
CA ALA A 217 10.29 -14.77 -6.57
C ALA A 217 9.89 -13.93 -5.35
N THR A 218 10.87 -13.52 -4.56
CA THR A 218 10.66 -12.91 -3.25
C THR A 218 11.10 -11.46 -3.21
N LEU A 219 10.27 -10.60 -2.60
CA LEU A 219 10.57 -9.20 -2.32
C LEU A 219 10.58 -8.97 -0.81
N ILE A 220 11.70 -8.49 -0.27
CA ILE A 220 11.87 -8.17 1.15
C ILE A 220 11.94 -6.65 1.32
N PHE A 221 11.09 -6.09 2.18
CA PHE A 221 11.15 -4.70 2.61
C PHE A 221 11.86 -4.59 3.95
N ALA A 222 13.01 -3.91 3.96
CA ALA A 222 13.84 -3.69 5.13
C ALA A 222 13.82 -2.22 5.59
N VAL A 223 14.28 -1.96 6.81
CA VAL A 223 14.22 -0.61 7.43
C VAL A 223 15.35 0.31 6.97
N SER A 224 16.52 -0.25 6.64
CA SER A 224 17.72 0.51 6.28
C SER A 224 18.53 -0.19 5.19
N VAL A 225 19.41 0.57 4.54
CA VAL A 225 20.35 0.02 3.56
C VAL A 225 21.29 -1.00 4.20
N HIS A 226 21.73 -0.74 5.44
CA HIS A 226 22.57 -1.65 6.20
C HIS A 226 21.88 -3.00 6.43
N GLN A 227 20.65 -2.98 6.93
CA GLN A 227 19.87 -4.21 7.12
C GLN A 227 19.62 -4.96 5.78
N CYS A 228 19.40 -4.23 4.66
CA CYS A 228 19.30 -4.86 3.34
C CYS A 228 20.55 -5.67 3.00
N GLN A 229 21.74 -5.12 3.25
CA GLN A 229 23.03 -5.77 2.99
C GLN A 229 23.20 -7.00 3.89
N GLU A 230 22.87 -6.89 5.15
CA GLU A 230 22.97 -8.00 6.12
C GLU A 230 22.04 -9.16 5.73
N ILE A 231 20.78 -8.87 5.36
CA ILE A 231 19.82 -9.88 4.92
C ILE A 231 20.31 -10.54 3.63
N ALA A 232 20.73 -9.75 2.64
CA ALA A 232 21.18 -10.27 1.35
C ALA A 232 22.44 -11.15 1.49
N ALA A 233 23.37 -10.81 2.39
CA ALA A 233 24.54 -11.62 2.67
C ALA A 233 24.20 -13.03 3.21
N ARG A 234 23.01 -13.23 3.78
CA ARG A 234 22.51 -14.47 4.35
C ARG A 234 21.60 -15.28 3.42
N ILE A 235 21.23 -14.71 2.27
CA ILE A 235 20.35 -15.34 1.28
C ILE A 235 21.10 -15.50 -0.04
N PRO A 236 21.47 -16.73 -0.46
CA PRO A 236 22.19 -16.95 -1.69
C PRO A 236 21.46 -16.37 -2.91
N GLY A 237 22.16 -15.58 -3.72
CA GLY A 237 21.62 -14.97 -4.93
C GLY A 237 20.69 -13.76 -4.70
N ALA A 238 20.49 -13.32 -3.45
CA ALA A 238 19.74 -12.11 -3.17
C ALA A 238 20.48 -10.85 -3.67
N VAL A 239 19.73 -9.88 -4.18
CA VAL A 239 20.24 -8.61 -4.67
C VAL A 239 19.60 -7.45 -3.89
N VAL A 240 20.44 -6.51 -3.44
CA VAL A 240 20.00 -5.29 -2.76
C VAL A 240 19.67 -4.22 -3.78
N VAL A 241 18.51 -3.56 -3.59
CA VAL A 241 18.09 -2.40 -4.39
C VAL A 241 17.78 -1.22 -3.47
N THR A 242 18.52 -0.12 -3.66
CA THR A 242 18.39 1.10 -2.86
C THR A 242 18.11 2.32 -3.75
N GLY A 243 17.93 3.48 -3.12
CA GLY A 243 17.80 4.76 -3.82
C GLY A 243 18.95 5.07 -4.76
N GLU A 244 20.15 4.58 -4.48
CA GLU A 244 21.37 4.85 -5.24
C GLU A 244 21.65 3.82 -6.36
N THR A 245 20.88 2.73 -6.43
CA THR A 245 21.06 1.69 -7.44
C THR A 245 20.75 2.24 -8.83
N GLN A 246 21.74 2.28 -9.73
CA GLN A 246 21.62 2.88 -11.07
C GLN A 246 20.98 1.94 -12.10
N ASN A 247 21.28 0.64 -12.07
CA ASN A 247 20.82 -0.36 -13.03
C ASN A 247 19.54 -1.10 -12.60
N ARG A 248 18.60 -0.38 -11.96
CA ARG A 248 17.35 -0.98 -11.43
C ARG A 248 16.54 -1.72 -12.49
N ALA A 249 16.44 -1.17 -13.70
CA ALA A 249 15.67 -1.78 -14.77
C ALA A 249 16.21 -3.18 -15.16
N GLU A 250 17.52 -3.31 -15.28
CA GLU A 250 18.19 -4.59 -15.54
C GLU A 250 17.97 -5.60 -14.39
N ILE A 251 18.10 -5.15 -13.15
CA ILE A 251 17.87 -6.01 -11.98
C ILE A 251 16.42 -6.51 -11.96
N ILE A 252 15.45 -5.64 -12.25
CA ILE A 252 14.02 -6.02 -12.30
C ILE A 252 13.78 -7.03 -13.45
N GLU A 253 14.40 -6.83 -14.59
CA GLU A 253 14.28 -7.76 -15.73
C GLU A 253 14.84 -9.13 -15.37
N ARG A 254 16.03 -9.20 -14.77
CA ARG A 254 16.65 -10.45 -14.31
C ARG A 254 15.81 -11.12 -13.20
N PHE A 255 15.23 -10.35 -12.30
CA PHE A 255 14.29 -10.86 -11.29
C PHE A 255 13.03 -11.44 -11.95
N THR A 256 12.48 -10.76 -12.96
CA THR A 256 11.32 -11.24 -13.71
C THR A 256 11.63 -12.53 -14.50
N ARG A 257 12.87 -12.70 -14.95
CA ARG A 257 13.34 -13.95 -15.58
C ARG A 257 13.70 -15.06 -14.58
N ARG A 258 13.47 -14.85 -13.28
CA ARG A 258 13.83 -15.78 -12.20
C ARG A 258 15.35 -16.04 -12.06
N GLU A 259 16.21 -15.18 -12.61
CA GLU A 259 17.66 -15.25 -12.43
C GLU A 259 18.09 -14.76 -11.05
N ILE A 260 17.29 -13.88 -10.44
CA ILE A 260 17.46 -13.37 -9.07
C ILE A 260 16.30 -13.90 -8.25
N PRO A 261 16.55 -14.72 -7.21
CA PRO A 261 15.48 -15.33 -6.41
C PRO A 261 14.85 -14.35 -5.42
N CYS A 262 15.60 -13.35 -4.98
CA CYS A 262 15.18 -12.44 -3.91
C CYS A 262 15.73 -11.04 -4.14
N LEU A 263 14.85 -10.04 -4.08
CA LEU A 263 15.22 -8.64 -3.99
C LEU A 263 15.01 -8.14 -2.56
N VAL A 264 16.04 -7.51 -1.99
CA VAL A 264 15.95 -6.86 -0.68
C VAL A 264 16.04 -5.36 -0.89
N ASN A 265 15.05 -4.61 -0.40
CA ASN A 265 14.98 -3.18 -0.64
C ASN A 265 14.63 -2.36 0.59
N CYS A 266 15.07 -1.10 0.59
CA CYS A 266 14.68 -0.09 1.55
C CYS A 266 13.95 1.04 0.83
N MET A 267 12.61 1.10 0.99
CA MET A 267 11.71 2.17 0.48
C MET A 267 11.71 2.40 -1.04
N VAL A 268 12.33 1.53 -1.85
CA VAL A 268 12.44 1.75 -3.32
C VAL A 268 11.23 1.21 -4.05
N PHE A 269 10.78 0.01 -3.71
CA PHE A 269 9.69 -0.67 -4.40
C PHE A 269 8.31 -0.47 -3.74
N THR A 270 8.14 0.54 -2.91
CA THR A 270 6.84 0.85 -2.31
C THR A 270 5.84 1.38 -3.33
N GLU A 271 6.31 2.08 -4.37
CA GLU A 271 5.48 2.69 -5.41
C GLU A 271 6.14 2.60 -6.80
N GLY A 272 5.36 2.76 -7.86
CA GLY A 272 5.83 3.01 -9.23
C GLY A 272 6.36 1.81 -10.03
N THR A 273 6.70 0.69 -9.42
CA THR A 273 7.33 -0.45 -10.13
C THR A 273 6.33 -1.57 -10.39
N ASP A 274 6.30 -2.08 -11.62
CA ASP A 274 5.48 -3.23 -11.99
C ASP A 274 6.29 -4.53 -11.90
N MET A 275 5.92 -5.40 -10.96
CA MET A 275 6.56 -6.71 -10.73
C MET A 275 5.49 -7.78 -10.48
N PRO A 276 4.73 -8.21 -11.50
CA PRO A 276 3.62 -9.15 -11.31
C PRO A 276 4.06 -10.54 -10.85
N LEU A 277 5.31 -10.91 -11.08
CA LEU A 277 5.86 -12.23 -10.72
C LEU A 277 6.20 -12.38 -9.23
N VAL A 278 6.09 -11.34 -8.40
CA VAL A 278 6.37 -11.46 -6.95
C VAL A 278 5.41 -12.46 -6.33
N GLU A 279 5.93 -13.60 -5.88
CA GLU A 279 5.18 -14.69 -5.25
C GLU A 279 5.23 -14.61 -3.73
N THR A 280 6.31 -14.07 -3.16
CA THR A 280 6.46 -13.85 -1.72
C THR A 280 6.80 -12.39 -1.45
N VAL A 281 6.13 -11.81 -0.46
CA VAL A 281 6.49 -10.51 0.13
C VAL A 281 6.82 -10.73 1.60
N ILE A 282 8.00 -10.27 2.01
CA ILE A 282 8.43 -10.28 3.42
C ILE A 282 8.46 -8.84 3.93
N ILE A 283 7.63 -8.55 4.92
CA ILE A 283 7.60 -7.26 5.60
C ILE A 283 8.56 -7.32 6.79
N ALA A 284 9.83 -7.03 6.55
CA ALA A 284 10.85 -6.87 7.58
C ALA A 284 11.01 -5.41 8.03
N ARG A 285 10.11 -4.53 7.57
CA ARG A 285 9.96 -3.15 7.98
C ARG A 285 8.65 -2.96 8.73
N PRO A 286 8.65 -2.97 10.06
CA PRO A 286 7.49 -2.58 10.85
C PRO A 286 7.04 -1.17 10.50
N THR A 287 5.72 -0.93 10.47
CA THR A 287 5.17 0.39 10.18
C THR A 287 3.85 0.62 10.94
N GLN A 288 3.58 1.88 11.28
CA GLN A 288 2.28 2.34 11.78
C GLN A 288 1.38 2.82 10.62
N SER A 289 1.97 3.05 9.44
CA SER A 289 1.28 3.59 8.29
C SER A 289 0.54 2.50 7.51
N ASP A 290 -0.79 2.56 7.53
CA ASP A 290 -1.68 1.70 6.73
C ASP A 290 -1.38 1.84 5.23
N SER A 291 -1.14 3.07 4.76
CA SER A 291 -0.79 3.34 3.36
C SER A 291 0.50 2.65 2.96
N LEU A 292 1.57 2.78 3.76
CA LEU A 292 2.86 2.16 3.45
C LEU A 292 2.76 0.62 3.48
N TYR A 293 2.06 0.07 4.47
CA TYR A 293 1.85 -1.37 4.56
C TYR A 293 1.08 -1.90 3.34
N THR A 294 -0.03 -1.23 2.99
CA THR A 294 -0.84 -1.56 1.80
C THR A 294 -0.03 -1.49 0.50
N GLN A 295 0.85 -0.52 0.37
CA GLN A 295 1.72 -0.38 -0.80
C GLN A 295 2.74 -1.52 -0.89
N MET A 296 3.38 -1.89 0.23
CA MET A 296 4.34 -2.99 0.27
C MET A 296 3.68 -4.33 -0.10
N VAL A 297 2.56 -4.65 0.54
CA VAL A 297 1.79 -5.89 0.24
C VAL A 297 1.25 -5.88 -1.19
N GLY A 298 0.79 -4.72 -1.65
CA GLY A 298 0.24 -4.52 -2.99
C GLY A 298 1.20 -4.89 -4.14
N ARG A 299 2.51 -4.91 -3.88
CA ARG A 299 3.50 -5.36 -4.88
C ARG A 299 3.33 -6.82 -5.26
N GLY A 300 2.92 -7.65 -4.32
CA GLY A 300 2.69 -9.07 -4.54
C GLY A 300 1.26 -9.45 -4.92
N LEU A 301 0.31 -8.49 -5.04
CA LEU A 301 -1.09 -8.84 -5.29
C LEU A 301 -1.48 -8.93 -6.76
N ARG A 302 -0.61 -8.55 -7.69
CA ARG A 302 -0.93 -8.62 -9.11
C ARG A 302 -1.05 -10.08 -9.57
N PRO A 303 -2.12 -10.43 -10.29
CA PRO A 303 -2.25 -11.76 -10.88
C PRO A 303 -1.15 -12.00 -11.92
N HIS A 304 -0.64 -13.21 -11.95
CA HIS A 304 0.26 -13.71 -12.99
C HIS A 304 -0.07 -15.17 -13.28
N PRO A 305 0.02 -15.65 -14.55
CA PRO A 305 -0.31 -17.04 -14.89
C PRO A 305 0.45 -18.09 -14.07
N ASP A 306 1.72 -17.81 -13.74
CA ASP A 306 2.58 -18.72 -12.97
C ASP A 306 2.46 -18.54 -11.45
N LYS A 307 1.48 -17.77 -10.98
CA LYS A 307 1.33 -17.44 -9.57
C LYS A 307 -0.10 -17.73 -9.10
N GLU A 308 -0.22 -18.67 -8.18
CA GLU A 308 -1.50 -19.05 -7.59
C GLU A 308 -2.00 -18.00 -6.56
N LYS A 309 -1.09 -17.57 -5.68
CA LYS A 309 -1.40 -16.65 -4.57
C LYS A 309 -0.15 -15.90 -4.10
N LEU A 310 -0.37 -14.86 -3.31
CA LEU A 310 0.69 -14.17 -2.60
C LEU A 310 1.00 -14.88 -1.27
N HIS A 311 2.28 -15.20 -1.04
CA HIS A 311 2.78 -15.59 0.28
C HIS A 311 3.29 -14.35 1.00
N LEU A 312 2.51 -13.85 1.96
CA LEU A 312 2.87 -12.72 2.78
C LEU A 312 3.50 -13.22 4.09
N ILE A 313 4.69 -12.72 4.40
CA ILE A 313 5.40 -13.02 5.64
C ILE A 313 5.57 -11.72 6.42
N ASP A 314 4.79 -11.58 7.49
CA ASP A 314 4.89 -10.46 8.42
C ASP A 314 5.92 -10.79 9.50
N CYS A 315 7.06 -10.11 9.45
CA CYS A 315 8.03 -10.14 10.55
C CYS A 315 7.54 -9.25 11.68
N VAL A 316 7.14 -9.85 12.79
CA VAL A 316 6.56 -9.15 13.93
C VAL A 316 7.43 -9.25 15.19
N GLY A 317 7.18 -8.38 16.14
CA GLY A 317 7.81 -8.32 17.46
C GLY A 317 6.90 -7.61 18.45
N SER A 318 7.45 -7.14 19.55
CA SER A 318 6.71 -6.37 20.54
C SER A 318 6.45 -4.94 20.03
N ALA A 319 5.22 -4.47 20.15
CA ALA A 319 4.83 -3.10 19.80
C ALA A 319 3.67 -2.66 20.72
N LYS A 320 3.46 -1.34 20.86
CA LYS A 320 2.28 -0.82 21.55
C LYS A 320 1.01 -1.28 20.83
N PRO A 321 -0.07 -1.64 21.57
CA PRO A 321 -1.32 -2.06 20.95
C PRO A 321 -1.82 -1.07 19.91
N GLY A 322 -2.27 -1.58 18.75
CA GLY A 322 -2.81 -0.77 17.66
C GLY A 322 -1.78 0.07 16.87
N ARG A 323 -0.49 -0.08 17.16
CA ARG A 323 0.57 0.71 16.51
C ARG A 323 1.39 -0.05 15.46
N LEU A 324 1.11 -1.31 15.23
CA LEU A 324 1.77 -2.11 14.21
C LEU A 324 0.75 -2.54 13.16
N GLN A 325 0.98 -2.15 11.90
CA GLN A 325 0.19 -2.66 10.79
C GLN A 325 0.61 -4.08 10.44
N THR A 326 -0.38 -4.93 10.23
CA THR A 326 -0.17 -6.35 9.90
C THR A 326 -1.25 -6.82 8.92
N ALA A 327 -1.13 -8.02 8.36
CA ALA A 327 -2.09 -8.54 7.40
C ALA A 327 -3.56 -8.52 7.88
N PRO A 328 -3.90 -8.83 9.14
CA PRO A 328 -5.27 -8.69 9.62
C PRO A 328 -5.80 -7.25 9.55
N SER A 329 -4.99 -6.24 9.93
CA SER A 329 -5.42 -4.84 9.86
C SER A 329 -5.64 -4.37 8.42
N LEU A 330 -4.86 -4.87 7.47
CA LEU A 330 -5.02 -4.59 6.03
C LEU A 330 -6.42 -4.94 5.51
N LEU A 331 -7.05 -5.95 6.08
CA LEU A 331 -8.37 -6.44 5.67
C LEU A 331 -9.49 -5.99 6.61
N GLY A 332 -9.22 -5.03 7.49
CA GLY A 332 -10.18 -4.48 8.42
C GLY A 332 -10.49 -5.39 9.61
N VAL A 333 -9.59 -6.33 9.92
CA VAL A 333 -9.70 -7.18 11.12
C VAL A 333 -8.88 -6.53 12.23
N ASP A 334 -9.56 -6.03 13.25
CA ASP A 334 -8.94 -5.45 14.44
C ASP A 334 -8.58 -6.56 15.44
N LEU A 335 -7.30 -6.79 15.64
CA LEU A 335 -6.78 -7.72 16.62
C LEU A 335 -6.40 -7.06 17.96
N SER A 336 -6.61 -5.75 18.11
CA SER A 336 -6.22 -4.99 19.32
C SER A 336 -6.91 -5.49 20.60
N ASN A 337 -8.06 -6.14 20.46
CA ASN A 337 -8.84 -6.69 21.56
C ASN A 337 -8.63 -8.21 21.78
N VAL A 338 -7.73 -8.83 21.04
CA VAL A 338 -7.40 -10.25 21.26
C VAL A 338 -6.42 -10.35 22.42
N PRO A 339 -6.81 -10.93 23.56
CA PRO A 339 -5.89 -11.13 24.68
C PRO A 339 -4.71 -12.00 24.21
N GLU A 340 -3.52 -11.76 24.76
CA GLU A 340 -2.34 -12.62 24.60
C GLU A 340 -2.62 -14.01 25.19
N ARG A 341 -3.48 -14.77 24.54
CA ARG A 341 -3.66 -16.19 24.84
C ARG A 341 -2.54 -16.96 24.16
N LYS A 342 -2.10 -18.05 24.80
CA LYS A 342 -1.21 -19.00 24.18
C LYS A 342 -1.82 -19.45 22.84
N LEU A 343 -0.99 -19.59 21.83
CA LEU A 343 -1.38 -19.93 20.47
C LEU A 343 -2.28 -21.18 20.36
N ASP A 344 -2.10 -22.11 21.28
CA ASP A 344 -2.85 -23.37 21.40
C ASP A 344 -4.32 -23.16 21.85
N GLU A 345 -4.67 -21.99 22.41
CA GLU A 345 -6.02 -21.65 22.88
C GLU A 345 -6.85 -20.87 21.83
N LEU A 346 -6.25 -20.47 20.69
CA LEU A 346 -6.91 -19.72 19.63
C LEU A 346 -7.63 -20.61 18.59
N GLU A 347 -7.52 -21.91 18.67
CA GLU A 347 -8.31 -22.84 17.86
C GLU A 347 -9.77 -22.81 18.33
N GLY A 348 -10.57 -21.93 17.76
CA GLY A 348 -12.03 -22.08 17.75
C GLY A 348 -12.86 -21.03 18.44
N GLU A 349 -12.34 -20.09 19.25
CA GLU A 349 -13.21 -19.30 20.14
C GLU A 349 -13.45 -17.82 19.80
N LEU A 350 -12.65 -17.12 18.98
CA LEU A 350 -12.80 -15.67 18.89
C LEU A 350 -13.07 -15.09 17.50
N PHE A 351 -12.73 -15.81 16.48
CA PHE A 351 -13.06 -15.44 15.12
C PHE A 351 -13.35 -16.72 14.37
N ASP A 352 -14.41 -16.76 13.56
CA ASP A 352 -14.52 -17.70 12.45
C ASP A 352 -13.44 -17.46 11.37
N LEU A 353 -12.27 -17.10 11.82
CA LEU A 353 -11.03 -17.11 11.09
C LEU A 353 -10.32 -18.40 11.52
N PRO A 354 -10.04 -19.34 10.63
CA PRO A 354 -9.18 -20.45 10.99
C PRO A 354 -7.76 -19.89 11.13
N VAL A 355 -7.45 -19.37 12.30
CA VAL A 355 -6.09 -19.20 12.72
C VAL A 355 -5.56 -20.59 13.04
N LYS A 356 -4.98 -21.28 12.06
CA LYS A 356 -4.08 -22.38 12.38
C LYS A 356 -2.82 -21.78 12.97
N ALA A 357 -2.82 -21.63 14.27
CA ALA A 357 -1.60 -21.33 15.01
C ALA A 357 -0.70 -22.56 14.91
N VAL A 358 0.37 -22.45 14.16
CA VAL A 358 1.45 -23.46 14.19
C VAL A 358 2.49 -22.93 15.16
N SER A 359 2.47 -23.44 16.37
CA SER A 359 3.55 -23.24 17.31
C SER A 359 4.77 -24.01 16.80
N LEU A 360 5.86 -23.32 16.47
CA LEU A 360 7.18 -23.92 16.23
C LEU A 360 7.93 -23.99 17.57
N SER A 361 7.39 -24.74 18.53
CA SER A 361 8.02 -24.93 19.84
C SER A 361 9.34 -25.74 19.80
N ASP A 362 9.69 -26.31 18.66
CA ASP A 362 10.77 -27.27 18.52
C ASP A 362 12.04 -26.74 17.84
N CYS A 363 12.25 -25.45 17.82
CA CYS A 363 13.53 -24.87 17.40
C CYS A 363 14.22 -24.17 18.59
N PRO A 364 15.01 -24.88 19.39
CA PRO A 364 15.64 -24.32 20.60
C PRO A 364 16.65 -23.20 20.33
N GLU A 365 17.16 -23.10 19.11
CA GLU A 365 18.09 -22.06 18.65
C GLU A 365 17.47 -21.13 17.61
N SER A 366 16.18 -21.20 17.36
CA SER A 366 15.57 -20.40 16.32
C SER A 366 15.23 -19.02 16.84
N TRP A 367 15.65 -18.03 16.08
CA TRP A 367 15.30 -16.62 16.22
C TRP A 367 13.81 -16.38 16.02
N ILE A 368 13.11 -17.35 15.45
CA ILE A 368 11.67 -17.33 15.20
C ILE A 368 10.97 -17.92 16.43
N LYS A 369 10.26 -17.07 17.17
CA LYS A 369 9.55 -17.49 18.39
C LYS A 369 8.20 -18.13 18.10
N ASN A 370 7.42 -17.58 17.16
CA ASN A 370 6.09 -18.06 16.83
C ASN A 370 5.75 -17.84 15.35
N VAL A 371 4.99 -18.75 14.74
CA VAL A 371 4.41 -18.60 13.39
C VAL A 371 2.90 -18.79 13.47
N GLN A 372 2.13 -17.83 12.97
CA GLN A 372 0.69 -17.94 12.79
C GLN A 372 0.34 -18.00 11.30
N ILE A 373 -0.49 -18.94 10.90
CA ILE A 373 -1.13 -18.96 9.58
C ILE A 373 -2.51 -18.35 9.75
N VAL A 374 -2.76 -17.23 9.08
CA VAL A 374 -4.05 -16.53 9.14
C VAL A 374 -4.77 -16.76 7.83
N ASP A 375 -5.94 -17.40 7.88
CA ASP A 375 -6.87 -17.42 6.75
C ASP A 375 -7.74 -16.17 6.82
N LEU A 376 -7.49 -15.26 5.91
CA LEU A 376 -8.07 -13.93 5.91
C LEU A 376 -9.51 -13.90 5.34
N TRP A 377 -10.05 -15.04 4.88
CA TRP A 377 -11.30 -15.08 4.09
C TRP A 377 -12.51 -15.68 4.79
N ARG A 378 -12.36 -16.33 5.94
CA ARG A 378 -13.53 -16.77 6.70
C ARG A 378 -14.26 -15.56 7.29
N ARG A 379 -15.54 -15.42 6.92
CA ARG A 379 -16.44 -14.41 7.49
C ARG A 379 -16.57 -14.64 9.00
N SER A 380 -16.30 -13.63 9.81
CA SER A 380 -16.75 -13.63 11.19
C SER A 380 -18.29 -13.72 11.19
N ARG A 381 -18.84 -14.77 11.77
CA ARG A 381 -20.26 -14.81 12.08
C ARG A 381 -20.48 -13.83 13.22
N THR A 382 -20.88 -12.60 12.90
CA THR A 382 -21.45 -11.70 13.89
C THR A 382 -22.73 -12.38 14.41
N THR A 383 -22.66 -12.98 15.58
CA THR A 383 -23.84 -13.33 16.37
C THR A 383 -24.55 -12.02 16.66
N ARG A 384 -25.67 -11.75 16.03
CA ARG A 384 -26.58 -10.68 16.43
C ARG A 384 -26.91 -10.91 17.91
N PRO A 385 -26.79 -9.90 18.77
CA PRO A 385 -27.35 -10.01 20.10
C PRO A 385 -28.87 -10.19 19.93
N THR A 386 -29.41 -11.28 20.40
CA THR A 386 -30.84 -11.48 20.55
C THR A 386 -31.32 -10.45 21.57
N ALA A 387 -32.02 -9.43 21.11
CA ALA A 387 -32.74 -8.52 21.98
C ALA A 387 -33.84 -9.32 22.67
N SER A 388 -33.64 -9.65 23.94
CA SER A 388 -34.71 -10.15 24.81
C SER A 388 -35.62 -8.98 25.13
N THR A 389 -36.71 -8.84 24.41
CA THR A 389 -37.85 -7.99 24.80
C THR A 389 -38.58 -8.65 25.94
N GLY A 390 -38.18 -8.32 27.15
CA GLY A 390 -38.98 -8.56 28.35
C GLY A 390 -39.92 -7.39 28.62
N LEU A 391 -41.05 -7.33 27.92
CA LEU A 391 -42.17 -6.49 28.30
C LEU A 391 -43.04 -7.25 29.32
N SER A 392 -42.88 -6.97 30.60
CA SER A 392 -43.87 -7.35 31.61
C SER A 392 -44.87 -6.21 31.78
N CYS A 393 -46.03 -6.35 31.17
CA CYS A 393 -47.21 -5.58 31.59
C CYS A 393 -47.68 -6.08 32.95
N ARG A 394 -47.65 -5.22 33.97
CA ARG A 394 -48.48 -5.38 35.16
C ARG A 394 -49.60 -4.37 35.07
N THR A 395 -50.80 -4.89 34.84
CA THR A 395 -52.10 -4.26 35.17
C THR A 395 -52.43 -4.63 36.60
N GLY A 396 -52.92 -3.66 37.33
CA GLY A 396 -53.64 -3.95 38.55
C GLY A 396 -54.13 -2.73 39.23
N PRO A 397 -55.07 -2.81 40.14
CA PRO A 397 -56.48 -2.54 39.86
C PRO A 397 -56.79 -1.03 39.96
#